data_d4b2971605dcd03f01e18028eede72b2
#
_entry.id   d4b2971605dcd03f01e18028eede72b2
#
_cell.length_a   1.000
_cell.length_b   1.000
_cell.length_c   1.000
_cell.angle_alpha   90.00
_cell.angle_beta   90.00
_cell.angle_gamma   90.00
#
_symmetry.space_group_name_H-M   'P 1'
#
loop_
_entity.id
_entity.type
_entity.pdbx_description
1 polymer ?
#
loop_
_entity_poly.entity_id
_entity_poly.type
_entity_poly.pdbx_seq_one_letter_code
_entity_poly.pdbx_strand_id
1 'polypeptide(L)'
;TNLITSGVLITEERLKKFYDAGLDHVQVSIQDTDPENSEKIAGYKGHAKKLHTCGLIRKVGLPLTVNAVMHRQNLHNLKSMIDLAVELDAERLEVAQVQYYGWALKNQTAFLPTKEQLDNATEIVEEARVRLKGILAIDYVVPDYYAKRPKSCMGGWGRQFLNITPAGKVLPCHAAESLNFLEFDNIKDKPLSWIWENSDAFNRFRGTSWMPEPCQSCDRKEIDWGGCRCQAFALTGNENATDPTCEFSPYRNVLDEPLSNVGKEEIPEFIYRKINVRKPMNGIGHNSNKSPKS
;
A
#
# COMPACT_ATOMS: atom_id res chain seq x y z
N THR A 1 4.79 5.39 17.51
CA THR A 1 4.72 6.18 16.25
C THR A 1 5.59 5.57 15.17
N ASN A 2 5.16 5.65 13.91
CA ASN A 2 5.88 5.09 12.77
C ASN A 2 5.88 6.09 11.59
N LEU A 3 7.05 6.31 10.98
CA LEU A 3 7.20 7.08 9.74
C LEU A 3 7.36 6.11 8.56
N ILE A 4 6.39 6.09 7.64
CA ILE A 4 6.48 5.37 6.38
C ILE A 4 6.92 6.33 5.28
N THR A 5 8.01 6.04 4.59
CA THR A 5 8.62 6.96 3.64
C THR A 5 9.29 6.26 2.46
N SER A 6 9.41 6.96 1.33
CA SER A 6 10.30 6.55 0.25
C SER A 6 11.79 6.75 0.57
N GLY A 7 12.12 7.49 1.64
CA GLY A 7 13.49 7.80 2.05
C GLY A 7 14.18 8.93 1.28
N VAL A 8 13.71 9.30 0.09
CA VAL A 8 14.43 10.19 -0.83
C VAL A 8 14.61 11.64 -0.36
N LEU A 9 13.79 12.10 0.60
CA LEU A 9 13.85 13.45 1.16
C LEU A 9 14.36 13.47 2.61
N ILE A 10 14.78 12.34 3.15
CA ILE A 10 15.27 12.21 4.51
C ILE A 10 16.73 12.66 4.58
N THR A 11 17.06 13.42 5.63
CA THR A 11 18.41 13.82 6.00
C THR A 11 18.72 13.40 7.43
N GLU A 12 19.98 13.26 7.80
CA GLU A 12 20.39 12.92 9.17
C GLU A 12 19.83 13.93 10.20
N GLU A 13 19.86 15.22 9.89
CA GLU A 13 19.29 16.26 10.75
C GLU A 13 17.80 16.08 11.01
N ARG A 14 17.03 15.73 9.96
CA ARG A 14 15.60 15.44 10.11
C ARG A 14 15.33 14.19 10.95
N LEU A 15 16.13 13.15 10.75
CA LEU A 15 16.01 11.93 11.54
C LEU A 15 16.29 12.19 13.03
N LYS A 16 17.33 12.97 13.34
CA LYS A 16 17.61 13.37 14.72
C LYS A 16 16.45 14.15 15.34
N LYS A 17 15.87 15.11 14.61
CA LYS A 17 14.70 15.85 15.09
C LYS A 17 13.49 14.95 15.34
N PHE A 18 13.27 13.94 14.49
CA PHE A 18 12.20 12.98 14.69
C PHE A 18 12.46 12.07 15.89
N TYR A 19 13.70 11.60 16.06
CA TYR A 19 14.12 10.81 17.20
C TYR A 19 13.92 11.59 18.51
N ASP A 20 14.39 12.83 18.58
CA ASP A 20 14.22 13.71 19.74
C ASP A 20 12.75 14.03 20.04
N ALA A 21 11.90 14.03 19.02
CA ALA A 21 10.45 14.20 19.15
C ALA A 21 9.71 12.91 19.54
N GLY A 22 10.42 11.79 19.73
CA GLY A 22 9.82 10.51 20.17
C GLY A 22 9.27 9.66 19.02
N LEU A 23 9.87 9.72 17.82
CA LEU A 23 9.57 8.75 16.77
C LEU A 23 10.12 7.38 17.16
N ASP A 24 9.27 6.34 17.11
CA ASP A 24 9.66 5.00 17.55
C ASP A 24 10.24 4.14 16.42
N HIS A 25 9.85 4.41 15.15
CA HIS A 25 10.14 3.48 14.07
C HIS A 25 10.08 4.13 12.69
N VAL A 26 10.89 3.65 11.75
CA VAL A 26 10.87 4.11 10.34
C VAL A 26 10.75 2.92 9.39
N GLN A 27 9.84 3.03 8.43
CA GLN A 27 9.68 2.09 7.32
C GLN A 27 10.10 2.75 6.00
N VAL A 28 11.01 2.10 5.27
CA VAL A 28 11.50 2.55 3.96
C VAL A 28 11.07 1.58 2.86
N SER A 29 10.49 2.11 1.79
CA SER A 29 10.10 1.30 0.63
C SER A 29 11.25 1.12 -0.34
N ILE A 30 11.63 -0.15 -0.61
CA ILE A 30 12.64 -0.55 -1.60
C ILE A 30 11.96 -1.46 -2.62
N GLN A 31 12.09 -1.16 -3.92
CA GLN A 31 11.35 -1.85 -4.97
C GLN A 31 12.07 -3.09 -5.49
N ASP A 32 13.40 -3.08 -5.49
CA ASP A 32 14.24 -4.19 -5.92
C ASP A 32 15.66 -4.03 -5.35
N THR A 33 16.45 -5.10 -5.35
CA THR A 33 17.89 -5.07 -5.06
C THR A 33 18.70 -4.62 -6.27
N ASP A 34 18.23 -4.93 -7.49
CA ASP A 34 18.81 -4.41 -8.72
C ASP A 34 18.45 -2.92 -8.88
N PRO A 35 19.44 -2.01 -8.98
CA PRO A 35 19.19 -0.57 -9.04
C PRO A 35 18.36 -0.16 -10.26
N GLU A 36 18.59 -0.74 -11.42
CA GLU A 36 17.91 -0.38 -12.66
C GLU A 36 16.43 -0.78 -12.59
N ASN A 37 16.15 -2.02 -12.18
CA ASN A 37 14.78 -2.49 -11.99
C ASN A 37 14.06 -1.74 -10.87
N SER A 38 14.75 -1.46 -9.76
CA SER A 38 14.20 -0.66 -8.65
C SER A 38 13.77 0.73 -9.11
N GLU A 39 14.58 1.40 -9.93
CA GLU A 39 14.29 2.73 -10.47
C GLU A 39 13.20 2.71 -11.53
N LYS A 40 13.18 1.66 -12.37
CA LYS A 40 12.10 1.40 -13.33
C LYS A 40 10.75 1.23 -12.61
N ILE A 41 10.68 0.39 -11.59
CA ILE A 41 9.45 0.15 -10.82
C ILE A 41 9.00 1.44 -10.10
N ALA A 42 9.93 2.17 -9.51
CA ALA A 42 9.65 3.41 -8.81
C ALA A 42 9.25 4.57 -9.73
N GLY A 43 9.64 4.51 -11.02
CA GLY A 43 9.55 5.64 -11.93
C GLY A 43 10.43 6.84 -11.52
N TYR A 44 11.46 6.60 -10.72
CA TYR A 44 12.33 7.63 -10.14
C TYR A 44 13.72 7.08 -9.82
N LYS A 45 14.77 7.83 -10.20
CA LYS A 45 16.17 7.51 -9.92
C LYS A 45 16.52 7.84 -8.46
N GLY A 46 16.45 6.87 -7.59
CA GLY A 46 16.63 7.09 -6.15
C GLY A 46 17.04 5.86 -5.35
N HIS A 47 17.41 4.75 -5.97
CA HIS A 47 17.76 3.51 -5.28
C HIS A 47 18.90 3.71 -4.27
N ALA A 48 20.06 4.21 -4.70
CA ALA A 48 21.20 4.46 -3.82
C ALA A 48 20.86 5.41 -2.66
N LYS A 49 19.99 6.41 -2.90
CA LYS A 49 19.57 7.35 -1.87
C LYS A 49 18.69 6.70 -0.80
N LYS A 50 17.86 5.73 -1.18
CA LYS A 50 17.05 4.95 -0.24
C LYS A 50 17.92 4.08 0.65
N LEU A 51 18.90 3.38 0.09
CA LEU A 51 19.86 2.58 0.85
C LEU A 51 20.67 3.45 1.82
N HIS A 52 21.17 4.60 1.35
CA HIS A 52 21.83 5.56 2.22
C HIS A 52 20.94 6.02 3.39
N THR A 53 19.67 6.28 3.12
CA THR A 53 18.69 6.65 4.17
C THR A 53 18.50 5.53 5.20
N CYS A 54 18.47 4.26 4.78
CA CYS A 54 18.40 3.12 5.71
C CYS A 54 19.61 3.14 6.65
N GLY A 55 20.82 3.37 6.14
CA GLY A 55 22.03 3.51 6.97
C GLY A 55 21.95 4.70 7.95
N LEU A 56 21.38 5.84 7.54
CA LEU A 56 21.19 6.98 8.43
C LEU A 56 20.18 6.68 9.55
N ILE A 57 19.09 5.93 9.26
CA ILE A 57 18.09 5.52 10.25
C ILE A 57 18.77 4.68 11.33
N ARG A 58 19.56 3.67 10.97
CA ARG A 58 20.30 2.83 11.91
C ARG A 58 21.35 3.63 12.69
N LYS A 59 22.08 4.53 12.03
CA LYS A 59 23.07 5.42 12.67
C LYS A 59 22.46 6.28 13.77
N VAL A 60 21.23 6.75 13.61
CA VAL A 60 20.52 7.58 14.61
C VAL A 60 19.95 6.71 15.74
N GLY A 61 19.89 5.37 15.57
CA GLY A 61 19.38 4.43 16.56
C GLY A 61 17.89 4.14 16.45
N LEU A 62 17.26 4.49 15.32
CA LEU A 62 15.86 4.16 15.05
C LEU A 62 15.73 2.74 14.48
N PRO A 63 14.74 1.95 14.92
CA PRO A 63 14.37 0.70 14.29
C PRO A 63 13.98 0.89 12.82
N LEU A 64 14.43 -0.03 11.96
CA LEU A 64 14.18 0.00 10.51
C LEU A 64 13.29 -1.17 10.08
N THR A 65 12.21 -0.87 9.37
CA THR A 65 11.52 -1.84 8.51
C THR A 65 11.82 -1.54 7.05
N VAL A 66 12.18 -2.55 6.28
CA VAL A 66 12.17 -2.51 4.82
C VAL A 66 10.81 -3.00 4.33
N ASN A 67 10.15 -2.21 3.48
CA ASN A 67 8.93 -2.65 2.79
C ASN A 67 9.26 -2.90 1.31
N ALA A 68 9.04 -4.12 0.87
CA ALA A 68 9.23 -4.55 -0.50
C ALA A 68 7.90 -5.00 -1.10
N VAL A 69 7.35 -4.20 -2.01
CA VAL A 69 6.16 -4.61 -2.77
C VAL A 69 6.61 -5.51 -3.92
N MET A 70 6.34 -6.80 -3.77
CA MET A 70 6.79 -7.83 -4.71
C MET A 70 5.70 -8.13 -5.76
N HIS A 71 6.13 -8.39 -6.97
CA HIS A 71 5.26 -8.67 -8.11
C HIS A 71 6.01 -9.45 -9.20
N ARG A 72 5.37 -9.78 -10.31
CA ARG A 72 5.94 -10.60 -11.40
C ARG A 72 7.36 -10.21 -11.83
N GLN A 73 7.70 -8.91 -11.78
CA GLN A 73 8.97 -8.41 -12.32
C GLN A 73 10.11 -8.28 -11.30
N ASN A 74 9.86 -8.54 -10.01
CA ASN A 74 10.90 -8.49 -8.97
C ASN A 74 10.88 -9.70 -8.01
N LEU A 75 9.89 -10.61 -8.09
CA LEU A 75 9.84 -11.80 -7.23
C LEU A 75 11.05 -12.71 -7.37
N HIS A 76 11.71 -12.74 -8.53
CA HIS A 76 12.93 -13.50 -8.72
C HIS A 76 14.12 -13.00 -7.87
N ASN A 77 14.05 -11.74 -7.39
CA ASN A 77 15.04 -11.12 -6.51
C ASN A 77 14.65 -11.20 -5.01
N LEU A 78 13.62 -11.96 -4.65
CA LEU A 78 13.13 -12.01 -3.26
C LEU A 78 14.21 -12.49 -2.28
N LYS A 79 15.01 -13.49 -2.63
CA LYS A 79 16.12 -13.95 -1.80
C LYS A 79 17.15 -12.84 -1.56
N SER A 80 17.55 -12.14 -2.60
CA SER A 80 18.47 -11.00 -2.50
C SER A 80 17.86 -9.85 -1.68
N MET A 81 16.54 -9.65 -1.76
CA MET A 81 15.84 -8.64 -0.96
C MET A 81 15.87 -8.98 0.54
N ILE A 82 15.73 -10.25 0.89
CA ILE A 82 15.85 -10.71 2.28
C ILE A 82 17.29 -10.50 2.77
N ASP A 83 18.27 -10.86 1.97
CA ASP A 83 19.69 -10.69 2.32
C ASP A 83 20.03 -9.19 2.45
N LEU A 84 19.54 -8.33 1.57
CA LEU A 84 19.68 -6.87 1.68
C LEU A 84 19.06 -6.32 2.97
N ALA A 85 17.89 -6.81 3.39
CA ALA A 85 17.29 -6.37 4.66
C ALA A 85 18.17 -6.72 5.86
N VAL A 86 18.85 -7.88 5.85
CA VAL A 86 19.83 -8.26 6.86
C VAL A 86 21.07 -7.35 6.81
N GLU A 87 21.61 -7.08 5.62
CA GLU A 87 22.76 -6.18 5.44
C GLU A 87 22.48 -4.75 5.92
N LEU A 88 21.25 -4.29 5.75
CA LEU A 88 20.80 -2.98 6.23
C LEU A 88 20.53 -2.96 7.76
N ASP A 89 20.75 -4.06 8.45
CA ASP A 89 20.43 -4.23 9.88
C ASP A 89 18.97 -3.87 10.17
N ALA A 90 18.05 -4.28 9.28
CA ALA A 90 16.62 -4.10 9.47
C ALA A 90 16.08 -5.10 10.49
N GLU A 91 15.21 -4.66 11.36
CA GLU A 91 14.53 -5.54 12.33
C GLU A 91 13.36 -6.29 11.70
N ARG A 92 12.82 -5.73 10.60
CA ARG A 92 11.64 -6.27 9.92
C ARG A 92 11.74 -6.05 8.42
N LEU A 93 11.31 -7.07 7.67
CA LEU A 93 11.05 -7.00 6.23
C LEU A 93 9.57 -7.30 5.99
N GLU A 94 8.86 -6.35 5.41
CA GLU A 94 7.50 -6.55 4.90
C GLU A 94 7.57 -6.93 3.41
N VAL A 95 7.35 -8.19 3.11
CA VAL A 95 7.18 -8.72 1.75
C VAL A 95 5.71 -8.58 1.39
N ALA A 96 5.33 -7.42 0.88
CA ALA A 96 3.97 -7.13 0.47
C ALA A 96 3.72 -7.55 -0.99
N GLN A 97 2.46 -7.77 -1.33
CA GLN A 97 2.02 -8.01 -2.70
C GLN A 97 1.17 -6.85 -3.20
N VAL A 98 1.18 -6.65 -4.52
CA VAL A 98 0.38 -5.60 -5.15
C VAL A 98 -1.11 -5.85 -4.93
N GLN A 99 -1.81 -4.82 -4.47
CA GLN A 99 -3.27 -4.79 -4.44
C GLN A 99 -3.79 -4.04 -5.67
N TYR A 100 -4.69 -4.65 -6.40
CA TYR A 100 -5.13 -4.15 -7.71
C TYR A 100 -6.30 -3.19 -7.60
N TYR A 101 -5.98 -1.94 -7.33
CA TYR A 101 -6.86 -0.77 -7.51
C TYR A 101 -6.04 0.42 -8.01
N GLY A 102 -6.71 1.46 -8.55
CA GLY A 102 -6.04 2.66 -9.04
C GLY A 102 -4.97 2.36 -10.11
N TRP A 103 -3.75 2.82 -9.90
CA TRP A 103 -2.63 2.64 -10.86
C TRP A 103 -2.13 1.20 -10.93
N ALA A 104 -2.20 0.45 -9.84
CA ALA A 104 -1.82 -0.95 -9.84
C ALA A 104 -2.75 -1.79 -10.72
N LEU A 105 -4.06 -1.49 -10.71
CA LEU A 105 -5.03 -2.16 -11.59
C LEU A 105 -4.75 -1.89 -13.07
N LYS A 106 -4.33 -0.67 -13.43
CA LYS A 106 -3.93 -0.34 -14.81
C LYS A 106 -2.69 -1.09 -15.29
N ASN A 107 -1.86 -1.55 -14.35
CA ASN A 107 -0.64 -2.31 -14.60
C ASN A 107 -0.79 -3.80 -14.22
N GLN A 108 -2.01 -4.30 -14.07
CA GLN A 108 -2.28 -5.64 -13.57
C GLN A 108 -1.50 -6.73 -14.34
N THR A 109 -1.55 -6.73 -15.65
CA THR A 109 -0.83 -7.68 -16.51
C THR A 109 0.68 -7.65 -16.29
N ALA A 110 1.25 -6.46 -16.03
CA ALA A 110 2.67 -6.29 -15.76
C ALA A 110 3.08 -6.76 -14.36
N PHE A 111 2.16 -6.74 -13.40
CA PHE A 111 2.44 -7.00 -11.99
C PHE A 111 1.97 -8.37 -11.50
N LEU A 112 0.92 -8.95 -12.08
CA LEU A 112 0.34 -10.17 -11.58
C LEU A 112 1.34 -11.33 -11.71
N PRO A 113 1.81 -11.94 -10.59
CA PRO A 113 2.75 -13.04 -10.64
C PRO A 113 2.07 -14.33 -11.11
N THR A 114 2.84 -15.26 -11.64
CA THR A 114 2.35 -16.61 -11.90
C THR A 114 2.20 -17.41 -10.60
N LYS A 115 1.41 -18.48 -10.64
CA LYS A 115 1.27 -19.39 -9.48
C LYS A 115 2.64 -19.98 -9.07
N GLU A 116 3.45 -20.38 -10.05
CA GLU A 116 4.79 -20.90 -9.82
C GLU A 116 5.69 -19.88 -9.11
N GLN A 117 5.68 -18.61 -9.54
CA GLN A 117 6.44 -17.56 -8.88
C GLN A 117 6.03 -17.38 -7.42
N LEU A 118 4.73 -17.50 -7.12
CA LEU A 118 4.22 -17.37 -5.75
C LEU A 118 4.56 -18.55 -4.88
N ASP A 119 4.47 -19.77 -5.41
CA ASP A 119 4.82 -20.98 -4.68
C ASP A 119 6.31 -20.94 -4.29
N ASN A 120 7.19 -20.63 -5.26
CA ASN A 120 8.61 -20.45 -5.01
C ASN A 120 8.89 -19.32 -3.99
N ALA A 121 8.18 -18.18 -4.09
CA ALA A 121 8.33 -17.09 -3.14
C ALA A 121 7.91 -17.49 -1.71
N THR A 122 6.86 -18.30 -1.60
CA THR A 122 6.40 -18.82 -0.32
C THR A 122 7.45 -19.75 0.30
N GLU A 123 8.04 -20.64 -0.45
CA GLU A 123 9.13 -21.53 0.00
C GLU A 123 10.34 -20.73 0.48
N ILE A 124 10.78 -19.73 -0.30
CA ILE A 124 11.90 -18.85 0.07
C ILE A 124 11.61 -18.11 1.39
N VAL A 125 10.39 -17.59 1.58
CA VAL A 125 10.02 -16.88 2.81
C VAL A 125 9.99 -17.80 4.00
N GLU A 126 9.39 -18.99 3.88
CA GLU A 126 9.30 -19.93 5.01
C GLU A 126 10.69 -20.45 5.42
N GLU A 127 11.57 -20.74 4.46
CA GLU A 127 12.97 -21.07 4.74
C GLU A 127 13.69 -19.92 5.46
N ALA A 128 13.52 -18.70 4.97
CA ALA A 128 14.14 -17.51 5.55
C ALA A 128 13.63 -17.22 6.97
N ARG A 129 12.36 -17.41 7.26
CA ARG A 129 11.78 -17.26 8.61
C ARG A 129 12.42 -18.20 9.63
N VAL A 130 12.74 -19.44 9.21
CA VAL A 130 13.45 -20.40 10.07
C VAL A 130 14.91 -19.97 10.26
N ARG A 131 15.62 -19.69 9.17
CA ARG A 131 17.04 -19.31 9.15
C ARG A 131 17.32 -18.02 9.92
N LEU A 132 16.44 -17.04 9.81
CA LEU A 132 16.63 -15.68 10.35
C LEU A 132 15.84 -15.43 11.65
N LYS A 133 15.38 -16.49 12.31
CA LYS A 133 14.65 -16.36 13.57
C LYS A 133 15.49 -15.61 14.63
N GLY A 134 14.93 -14.51 15.14
CA GLY A 134 15.62 -13.64 16.10
C GLY A 134 16.60 -12.64 15.49
N ILE A 135 16.76 -12.64 14.14
CA ILE A 135 17.59 -11.68 13.39
C ILE A 135 16.70 -10.73 12.61
N LEU A 136 15.78 -11.27 11.78
CA LEU A 136 14.88 -10.50 10.93
C LEU A 136 13.46 -11.05 11.05
N ALA A 137 12.50 -10.21 11.40
CA ALA A 137 11.09 -10.56 11.33
C ALA A 137 10.60 -10.38 9.88
N ILE A 138 9.98 -11.41 9.29
CA ILE A 138 9.48 -11.35 7.91
C ILE A 138 7.95 -11.45 7.92
N ASP A 139 7.31 -10.34 7.55
CA ASP A 139 5.88 -10.32 7.26
C ASP A 139 5.67 -10.66 5.78
N TYR A 140 4.84 -11.67 5.51
CA TYR A 140 4.55 -12.08 4.15
C TYR A 140 3.05 -12.01 3.87
N VAL A 141 2.70 -11.20 2.90
CA VAL A 141 1.31 -10.99 2.46
C VAL A 141 1.13 -11.61 1.09
N VAL A 142 0.37 -12.71 1.02
CA VAL A 142 0.04 -13.40 -0.24
C VAL A 142 -1.01 -12.61 -1.04
N PRO A 143 -0.91 -12.55 -2.38
CA PRO A 143 -1.90 -11.88 -3.22
C PRO A 143 -3.30 -12.48 -3.06
N ASP A 144 -4.30 -11.62 -2.94
CA ASP A 144 -5.68 -12.05 -2.78
C ASP A 144 -6.22 -12.82 -4.00
N TYR A 145 -5.74 -12.52 -5.20
CA TYR A 145 -6.21 -13.16 -6.44
C TYR A 145 -6.09 -14.68 -6.44
N TYR A 146 -5.09 -15.22 -5.75
CA TYR A 146 -4.89 -16.69 -5.63
C TYR A 146 -5.60 -17.29 -4.41
N ALA A 147 -6.25 -16.47 -3.59
CA ALA A 147 -7.00 -16.96 -2.46
C ALA A 147 -8.38 -17.51 -2.88
N LYS A 148 -8.90 -18.47 -2.10
CA LYS A 148 -10.28 -18.96 -2.23
C LYS A 148 -11.24 -18.18 -1.33
N ARG A 149 -10.72 -17.50 -0.34
CA ARG A 149 -11.49 -16.71 0.62
C ARG A 149 -10.82 -15.36 0.82
N PRO A 150 -11.59 -14.29 0.93
CA PRO A 150 -11.03 -12.97 1.17
C PRO A 150 -10.47 -12.84 2.58
N LYS A 151 -9.53 -11.92 2.74
CA LYS A 151 -9.09 -11.44 4.06
C LYS A 151 -10.07 -10.40 4.57
N SER A 152 -10.20 -10.30 5.89
CA SER A 152 -10.98 -9.21 6.49
C SER A 152 -10.32 -7.86 6.20
N CYS A 153 -11.07 -6.95 5.59
CA CYS A 153 -10.61 -5.59 5.31
C CYS A 153 -10.36 -4.84 6.61
N MET A 154 -9.10 -4.61 6.98
CA MET A 154 -8.70 -3.90 8.21
C MET A 154 -9.41 -4.41 9.48
N GLY A 155 -9.64 -5.73 9.58
CA GLY A 155 -10.40 -6.33 10.69
C GLY A 155 -11.91 -6.05 10.66
N GLY A 156 -12.43 -5.65 9.53
CA GLY A 156 -13.79 -5.21 9.27
C GLY A 156 -13.89 -3.71 9.04
N TRP A 157 -14.68 -3.30 8.05
CA TRP A 157 -14.89 -1.89 7.68
C TRP A 157 -15.33 -1.03 8.86
N GLY A 158 -14.61 0.06 9.12
CA GLY A 158 -14.94 1.01 10.18
C GLY A 158 -14.88 0.45 11.61
N ARG A 159 -14.16 -0.66 11.87
CA ARG A 159 -14.12 -1.33 13.20
C ARG A 159 -12.85 -1.07 13.99
N GLN A 160 -11.68 -1.09 13.36
CA GLN A 160 -10.40 -1.08 14.06
C GLN A 160 -9.42 -0.04 13.52
N PHE A 161 -9.71 0.55 12.39
CA PHE A 161 -8.77 1.41 11.68
C PHE A 161 -9.47 2.66 11.12
N LEU A 162 -8.75 3.77 11.12
CA LEU A 162 -9.05 4.96 10.36
C LEU A 162 -7.78 5.56 9.78
N ASN A 163 -7.93 6.30 8.70
CA ASN A 163 -6.86 7.06 8.07
C ASN A 163 -7.31 8.50 7.89
N ILE A 164 -6.43 9.46 8.20
CA ILE A 164 -6.70 10.88 7.98
C ILE A 164 -5.81 11.35 6.84
N THR A 165 -6.43 11.83 5.77
CA THR A 165 -5.68 12.34 4.60
C THR A 165 -5.02 13.69 4.93
N PRO A 166 -4.01 14.12 4.15
CA PRO A 166 -3.41 15.46 4.32
C PRO A 166 -4.42 16.61 4.18
N ALA A 167 -5.56 16.39 3.52
CA ALA A 167 -6.65 17.35 3.40
C ALA A 167 -7.60 17.34 4.59
N GLY A 168 -7.44 16.39 5.53
CA GLY A 168 -8.27 16.26 6.73
C GLY A 168 -9.47 15.31 6.56
N LYS A 169 -9.68 14.67 5.41
CA LYS A 169 -10.73 13.66 5.25
C LYS A 169 -10.40 12.44 6.11
N VAL A 170 -11.42 11.88 6.76
CA VAL A 170 -11.29 10.66 7.58
C VAL A 170 -11.86 9.47 6.82
N LEU A 171 -11.03 8.44 6.64
CA LEU A 171 -11.33 7.28 5.82
C LEU A 171 -11.32 6.01 6.69
N PRO A 172 -12.23 5.05 6.49
CA PRO A 172 -12.18 3.75 7.15
C PRO A 172 -11.08 2.81 6.63
N CYS A 173 -10.48 3.15 5.50
CA CYS A 173 -9.32 2.45 4.90
C CYS A 173 -8.55 3.46 4.04
N HIS A 174 -7.22 3.32 3.93
CA HIS A 174 -6.40 4.20 3.10
C HIS A 174 -6.76 4.17 1.60
N ALA A 175 -7.40 3.09 1.12
CA ALA A 175 -7.88 2.95 -0.25
C ALA A 175 -9.33 3.46 -0.45
N ALA A 176 -10.04 3.81 0.63
CA ALA A 176 -11.48 4.11 0.57
C ALA A 176 -11.81 5.34 -0.31
N GLU A 177 -10.88 6.27 -0.48
CA GLU A 177 -11.08 7.42 -1.39
C GLU A 177 -11.30 7.02 -2.87
N SER A 178 -10.99 5.75 -3.24
CA SER A 178 -11.31 5.20 -4.56
C SER A 178 -12.80 4.87 -4.75
N LEU A 179 -13.59 4.84 -3.66
CA LEU A 179 -15.03 4.61 -3.68
C LEU A 179 -15.76 5.93 -3.92
N ASN A 180 -15.98 6.26 -5.19
CA ASN A 180 -16.54 7.55 -5.60
C ASN A 180 -18.03 7.75 -5.27
N PHE A 181 -18.71 6.73 -4.75
CA PHE A 181 -20.09 6.78 -4.27
C PHE A 181 -20.16 7.12 -2.76
N LEU A 182 -19.02 7.26 -2.05
CA LEU A 182 -18.96 7.66 -0.65
C LEU A 182 -18.44 9.09 -0.51
N GLU A 183 -19.07 9.85 0.35
CA GLU A 183 -18.58 11.13 0.83
C GLU A 183 -17.90 10.95 2.20
N PHE A 184 -16.73 11.56 2.38
CA PHE A 184 -15.93 11.41 3.58
C PHE A 184 -15.92 12.70 4.38
N ASP A 185 -16.30 12.62 5.64
CA ASP A 185 -16.26 13.73 6.57
C ASP A 185 -14.82 14.21 6.85
N ASN A 186 -14.70 15.48 7.22
CA ASN A 186 -13.43 16.14 7.49
C ASN A 186 -13.30 16.48 8.98
N ILE A 187 -12.10 16.24 9.55
CA ILE A 187 -11.79 16.56 10.95
C ILE A 187 -11.84 18.07 11.26
N LYS A 188 -11.83 18.93 10.23
CA LYS A 188 -12.01 20.39 10.38
C LYS A 188 -13.46 20.77 10.67
N ASP A 189 -14.41 19.93 10.25
CA ASP A 189 -15.83 20.21 10.28
C ASP A 189 -16.54 19.48 11.41
N LYS A 190 -16.04 18.26 11.76
CA LYS A 190 -16.65 17.40 12.77
C LYS A 190 -15.59 16.75 13.67
N PRO A 191 -15.86 16.54 14.96
CA PRO A 191 -14.98 15.81 15.86
C PRO A 191 -14.75 14.37 15.38
N LEU A 192 -13.54 13.83 15.60
CA LEU A 192 -13.17 12.49 15.16
C LEU A 192 -14.08 11.40 15.77
N SER A 193 -14.47 11.53 17.03
CA SER A 193 -15.42 10.64 17.69
C SER A 193 -16.77 10.61 16.96
N TRP A 194 -17.31 11.80 16.61
CA TRP A 194 -18.55 11.89 15.85
C TRP A 194 -18.44 11.19 14.49
N ILE A 195 -17.32 11.44 13.77
CA ILE A 195 -17.09 10.81 12.46
C ILE A 195 -17.03 9.29 12.60
N TRP A 196 -16.31 8.78 13.60
CA TRP A 196 -16.18 7.35 13.86
C TRP A 196 -17.53 6.66 14.10
N GLU A 197 -18.42 7.32 14.84
CA GLU A 197 -19.69 6.75 15.26
C GLU A 197 -20.82 6.97 14.25
N ASN A 198 -20.87 8.15 13.62
CA ASN A 198 -22.05 8.61 12.90
C ASN A 198 -21.85 8.81 11.40
N SER A 199 -20.63 8.84 10.89
CA SER A 199 -20.39 9.03 9.46
C SER A 199 -20.98 7.88 8.61
N ASP A 200 -21.74 8.24 7.58
CA ASP A 200 -22.29 7.28 6.62
C ASP A 200 -21.20 6.45 5.96
N ALA A 201 -20.05 7.07 5.64
CA ALA A 201 -18.91 6.38 5.07
C ALA A 201 -18.35 5.27 5.97
N PHE A 202 -18.35 5.47 7.30
CA PHE A 202 -17.96 4.45 8.27
C PHE A 202 -19.03 3.39 8.50
N ASN A 203 -20.29 3.79 8.49
CA ASN A 203 -21.42 2.92 8.81
C ASN A 203 -21.90 2.09 7.61
N ARG A 204 -21.61 2.52 6.36
CA ARG A 204 -22.07 1.88 5.11
C ARG A 204 -21.81 0.38 5.06
N PHE A 205 -20.62 -0.05 5.50
CA PHE A 205 -20.21 -1.46 5.47
C PHE A 205 -19.80 -1.99 6.86
N ARG A 206 -20.20 -1.33 7.93
CA ARG A 206 -19.95 -1.77 9.31
C ARG A 206 -20.87 -2.91 9.68
N GLY A 207 -20.31 -3.95 10.32
CA GLY A 207 -21.08 -5.14 10.68
C GLY A 207 -21.38 -6.04 9.50
N THR A 208 -22.48 -6.79 9.56
CA THR A 208 -22.83 -7.83 8.58
C THR A 208 -24.17 -7.60 7.92
N SER A 209 -24.99 -6.69 8.41
CA SER A 209 -26.37 -6.44 7.92
C SER A 209 -26.45 -5.91 6.48
N TRP A 210 -25.38 -5.27 5.99
CA TRP A 210 -25.28 -4.72 4.65
C TRP A 210 -24.99 -5.77 3.58
N MET A 211 -24.51 -6.96 3.98
CA MET A 211 -23.99 -7.98 3.06
C MET A 211 -25.09 -8.57 2.19
N PRO A 212 -24.89 -8.68 0.86
CA PRO A 212 -25.75 -9.45 -0.01
C PRO A 212 -25.44 -10.96 0.09
N GLU A 213 -26.30 -11.80 -0.49
CA GLU A 213 -25.95 -13.20 -0.70
C GLU A 213 -24.79 -13.34 -1.72
N PRO A 214 -23.92 -14.35 -1.55
CA PRO A 214 -23.92 -15.42 -0.55
C PRO A 214 -23.30 -15.05 0.81
N CYS A 215 -22.82 -13.82 1.00
CA CYS A 215 -22.13 -13.42 2.24
C CYS A 215 -23.06 -13.39 3.45
N GLN A 216 -24.34 -13.00 3.26
CA GLN A 216 -25.29 -12.87 4.37
C GLN A 216 -25.56 -14.21 5.07
N SER A 217 -25.67 -15.30 4.33
CA SER A 217 -25.88 -16.64 4.87
C SER A 217 -24.57 -17.40 5.18
N CYS A 218 -23.40 -16.80 4.87
CA CYS A 218 -22.11 -17.44 5.02
C CYS A 218 -21.70 -17.57 6.51
N ASP A 219 -21.17 -18.73 6.89
CA ASP A 219 -20.62 -18.98 8.22
C ASP A 219 -19.34 -18.17 8.53
N ARG A 220 -18.69 -17.63 7.49
CA ARG A 220 -17.50 -16.82 7.58
C ARG A 220 -17.75 -15.30 7.64
N LYS A 221 -19.00 -14.85 7.58
CA LYS A 221 -19.32 -13.41 7.48
C LYS A 221 -18.72 -12.53 8.60
N GLU A 222 -18.51 -13.11 9.79
CA GLU A 222 -17.86 -12.43 10.91
C GLU A 222 -16.35 -12.69 11.01
N ILE A 223 -15.79 -13.49 10.10
CA ILE A 223 -14.36 -13.76 9.99
C ILE A 223 -13.73 -12.85 8.94
N ASP A 224 -14.28 -12.84 7.73
CA ASP A 224 -13.74 -12.07 6.61
C ASP A 224 -14.45 -10.72 6.36
N TRP A 225 -15.58 -10.48 7.04
CA TRP A 225 -16.36 -9.23 6.97
C TRP A 225 -16.72 -8.81 5.54
N GLY A 226 -16.94 -9.80 4.65
CA GLY A 226 -17.28 -9.56 3.25
C GLY A 226 -16.10 -9.09 2.39
N GLY A 227 -14.86 -9.25 2.87
CA GLY A 227 -13.63 -8.94 2.13
C GLY A 227 -13.34 -7.47 1.92
N CYS A 228 -12.57 -7.15 0.87
CA CYS A 228 -12.11 -5.79 0.56
C CYS A 228 -13.12 -5.03 -0.32
N ARG A 229 -13.84 -4.05 0.26
CA ARG A 229 -14.82 -3.23 -0.45
C ARG A 229 -14.21 -2.41 -1.60
N CYS A 230 -12.99 -1.87 -1.37
CA CYS A 230 -12.29 -1.08 -2.37
C CYS A 230 -11.90 -1.92 -3.60
N GLN A 231 -11.43 -3.14 -3.38
CA GLN A 231 -11.09 -4.08 -4.46
C GLN A 231 -12.35 -4.56 -5.18
N ALA A 232 -13.40 -4.94 -4.45
CA ALA A 232 -14.67 -5.38 -5.02
C ALA A 232 -15.23 -4.32 -5.98
N PHE A 233 -15.31 -3.06 -5.54
CA PHE A 233 -15.75 -1.96 -6.38
C PHE A 233 -14.82 -1.68 -7.56
N ALA A 234 -13.50 -1.66 -7.32
CA ALA A 234 -12.52 -1.38 -8.39
C ALA A 234 -12.58 -2.40 -9.54
N LEU A 235 -12.90 -3.66 -9.22
CA LEU A 235 -12.96 -4.76 -10.20
C LEU A 235 -14.31 -4.89 -10.89
N THR A 236 -15.41 -4.54 -10.19
CA THR A 236 -16.77 -4.81 -10.69
C THR A 236 -17.54 -3.53 -11.08
N GLY A 237 -17.12 -2.36 -10.59
CA GLY A 237 -17.90 -1.13 -10.71
C GLY A 237 -19.20 -1.11 -9.89
N ASN A 238 -19.48 -2.17 -9.09
CA ASN A 238 -20.70 -2.30 -8.34
C ASN A 238 -20.44 -2.15 -6.83
N GLU A 239 -21.08 -1.16 -6.20
CA GLU A 239 -20.94 -0.90 -4.78
C GLU A 239 -21.41 -2.05 -3.87
N ASN A 240 -22.33 -2.86 -4.35
CA ASN A 240 -22.91 -3.99 -3.62
C ASN A 240 -22.26 -5.34 -3.99
N ALA A 241 -21.25 -5.37 -4.86
CA ALA A 241 -20.60 -6.61 -5.24
C ALA A 241 -19.99 -7.32 -4.02
N THR A 242 -20.14 -8.63 -3.94
CA THR A 242 -19.32 -9.45 -3.05
C THR A 242 -17.86 -9.44 -3.52
N ASP A 243 -16.91 -9.63 -2.61
CA ASP A 243 -15.49 -9.62 -3.00
C ASP A 243 -15.20 -10.75 -4.01
N PRO A 244 -14.69 -10.43 -5.22
CA PRO A 244 -14.32 -11.42 -6.22
C PRO A 244 -13.28 -12.44 -5.75
N THR A 245 -12.52 -12.15 -4.71
CA THR A 245 -11.57 -13.09 -4.10
C THR A 245 -12.27 -14.34 -3.55
N CYS A 246 -13.52 -14.20 -3.11
CA CYS A 246 -14.30 -15.33 -2.62
C CYS A 246 -14.70 -16.28 -3.76
N GLU A 247 -14.42 -17.58 -3.61
CA GLU A 247 -14.82 -18.60 -4.60
C GLU A 247 -16.34 -18.72 -4.78
N PHE A 248 -17.13 -18.25 -3.80
CA PHE A 248 -18.59 -18.22 -3.88
C PHE A 248 -19.16 -16.91 -4.45
N SER A 249 -18.28 -15.95 -4.73
CA SER A 249 -18.73 -14.70 -5.33
C SER A 249 -19.21 -14.90 -6.76
N PRO A 250 -20.40 -14.40 -7.13
CA PRO A 250 -20.85 -14.41 -8.53
C PRO A 250 -19.97 -13.56 -9.45
N TYR A 251 -19.06 -12.78 -8.87
CA TYR A 251 -18.09 -11.94 -9.58
C TYR A 251 -16.70 -12.58 -9.69
N ARG A 252 -16.51 -13.85 -9.29
CA ARG A 252 -15.22 -14.54 -9.31
C ARG A 252 -14.54 -14.52 -10.68
N ASN A 253 -15.33 -14.59 -11.75
CA ASN A 253 -14.85 -14.60 -13.12
C ASN A 253 -13.97 -13.40 -13.48
N VAL A 254 -14.13 -12.22 -12.82
CA VAL A 254 -13.29 -11.05 -13.06
C VAL A 254 -11.82 -11.24 -12.61
N LEU A 255 -11.56 -12.25 -11.77
CA LEU A 255 -10.20 -12.67 -11.38
C LEU A 255 -9.71 -13.85 -12.22
N ASP A 256 -10.60 -14.77 -12.60
CA ASP A 256 -10.22 -16.00 -13.31
C ASP A 256 -9.67 -15.67 -14.70
N GLU A 257 -10.19 -14.64 -15.37
CA GLU A 257 -9.72 -14.20 -16.68
C GLU A 257 -8.26 -13.72 -16.64
N PRO A 258 -7.86 -12.71 -15.82
CA PRO A 258 -6.46 -12.32 -15.69
C PRO A 258 -5.56 -13.47 -15.26
N LEU A 259 -6.00 -14.30 -14.30
CA LEU A 259 -5.23 -15.45 -13.83
C LEU A 259 -4.97 -16.49 -14.92
N SER A 260 -5.93 -16.70 -15.81
CA SER A 260 -5.78 -17.64 -16.93
C SER A 260 -4.77 -17.18 -17.98
N ASN A 261 -4.54 -15.87 -18.09
CA ASN A 261 -3.66 -15.24 -19.07
C ASN A 261 -2.26 -14.93 -18.53
N VAL A 262 -2.09 -14.91 -17.20
CA VAL A 262 -0.80 -14.60 -16.59
C VAL A 262 0.28 -15.60 -17.06
N GLY A 263 1.43 -15.06 -17.51
CA GLY A 263 2.55 -15.86 -18.02
C GLY A 263 2.46 -16.24 -19.49
N LYS A 264 1.32 -16.04 -20.16
CA LYS A 264 1.12 -16.36 -21.59
C LYS A 264 1.37 -15.17 -22.51
N GLU A 265 1.23 -13.96 -21.99
CA GLU A 265 1.40 -12.71 -22.74
C GLU A 265 2.75 -12.06 -22.43
N GLU A 266 3.25 -11.27 -23.39
CA GLU A 266 4.39 -10.40 -23.15
C GLU A 266 4.07 -9.42 -22.02
N ILE A 267 5.07 -9.10 -21.21
CA ILE A 267 4.91 -8.14 -20.12
C ILE A 267 4.85 -6.74 -20.72
N PRO A 268 3.72 -6.02 -20.60
CA PRO A 268 3.62 -4.67 -21.13
C PRO A 268 4.51 -3.70 -20.36
N GLU A 269 4.83 -2.56 -20.98
CA GLU A 269 5.49 -1.46 -20.28
C GLU A 269 4.61 -0.89 -19.17
N PHE A 270 5.24 -0.32 -18.14
CA PHE A 270 4.52 0.30 -17.04
C PHE A 270 3.80 1.58 -17.46
N ILE A 271 2.56 1.70 -17.02
CA ILE A 271 1.79 2.93 -17.10
C ILE A 271 2.07 3.76 -15.84
N TYR A 272 2.90 4.79 -15.97
CA TYR A 272 3.25 5.66 -14.86
C TYR A 272 2.21 6.75 -14.60
N ARG A 273 2.08 7.14 -13.34
CA ARG A 273 1.32 8.32 -12.95
C ARG A 273 2.03 9.56 -13.49
N LYS A 274 1.38 10.31 -14.39
CA LYS A 274 1.89 11.62 -14.80
C LYS A 274 1.77 12.60 -13.63
N ILE A 275 2.90 13.02 -13.08
CA ILE A 275 2.93 14.09 -12.08
C ILE A 275 2.85 15.40 -12.88
N ASN A 276 1.70 16.08 -12.82
CA ASN A 276 1.63 17.47 -13.28
C ASN A 276 2.42 18.33 -12.28
N VAL A 277 3.70 18.56 -12.56
CA VAL A 277 4.48 19.56 -11.84
C VAL A 277 3.82 20.90 -12.16
N ARG A 278 3.05 21.46 -11.21
CA ARG A 278 2.62 22.86 -11.33
C ARG A 278 3.88 23.68 -11.49
N LYS A 279 3.99 24.41 -12.62
CA LYS A 279 5.07 25.40 -12.78
C LYS A 279 5.07 26.29 -11.54
N PRO A 280 6.23 26.59 -10.93
CA PRO A 280 6.28 27.54 -9.84
C PRO A 280 5.61 28.83 -10.34
N MET A 281 4.68 29.38 -9.56
CA MET A 281 4.14 30.70 -9.82
C MET A 281 5.31 31.67 -9.74
N ASN A 282 5.77 32.14 -10.90
CA ASN A 282 6.78 33.18 -11.00
C ASN A 282 6.29 34.39 -10.22
N GLY A 283 7.17 34.91 -9.40
CA GLY A 283 7.01 35.89 -8.38
C GLY A 283 5.99 37.00 -8.63
N ILE A 284 5.28 37.30 -7.58
CA ILE A 284 4.64 38.61 -7.37
C ILE A 284 5.77 39.65 -7.36
N GLY A 285 5.90 40.37 -8.47
CA GLY A 285 6.83 41.49 -8.58
C GLY A 285 6.50 42.54 -7.50
N HIS A 286 7.44 42.80 -6.61
CA HIS A 286 7.41 43.98 -5.78
C HIS A 286 7.48 45.23 -6.69
N ASN A 287 6.34 45.85 -6.92
CA ASN A 287 6.27 47.19 -7.47
C ASN A 287 6.72 48.17 -6.38
N SER A 288 7.97 48.56 -6.43
CA SER A 288 8.48 49.73 -5.71
C SER A 288 7.91 51.00 -6.33
N ASN A 289 6.85 51.55 -5.79
CA ASN A 289 6.40 52.89 -6.09
C ASN A 289 7.46 53.91 -5.66
N LYS A 290 8.16 54.48 -6.66
CA LYS A 290 8.89 55.73 -6.50
C LYS A 290 7.88 56.85 -6.62
N SER A 291 7.71 57.62 -5.55
CA SER A 291 7.02 58.90 -5.54
C SER A 291 7.82 59.91 -6.32
N PRO A 292 7.21 60.79 -7.15
CA PRO A 292 7.92 61.94 -7.70
C PRO A 292 8.01 63.06 -6.66
N LYS A 293 9.20 63.64 -6.57
CA LYS A 293 9.44 64.90 -5.87
C LYS A 293 9.04 66.06 -6.79
N SER A 294 8.53 67.05 -6.14
CA SER A 294 8.44 68.49 -6.27
C SER A 294 7.05 69.04 -6.45
#